data_2e6059bb314f55019c38845017d0918f
#
_entry.id   2e6059bb314f55019c38845017d0918f
#
_cell.length_a   1.000
_cell.length_b   1.000
_cell.length_c   1.000
_cell.angle_alpha   90.00
_cell.angle_beta   90.00
_cell.angle_gamma   90.00
#
_symmetry.space_group_name_H-M   'P 1'
#
loop_
_entity.id
_entity.type
_entity.pdbx_description
1 polymer ?
#
loop_
_entity_poly.entity_id
_entity_poly.type
_entity_poly.pdbx_seq_one_letter_code
_entity_poly.pdbx_strand_id
1 'polypeptide(L)'
;MEIGSARDSHEPVLVEEILFWLHCKPGGVYVDGTLGYAGLAARLLDRTAPDGILVGIDRDATALAESQVRLREVAHRVHFRHGNFCDLKALVAESGVTRVDGVIFDLGVSSPQLDRAERGFSFREDGPLDMRMDQREGRTAADLVRDLPETELADLIYQLGEERYSRRIARAIVQARMQGVIGTTWQLAAVVERAVPASYRHGRIHCATRTFQALRIAVNRELDVLEPALRDAVDMLAPGGRVCAVSFHSLEDRIVKHTFRALANGPEAAVRVLTKKPVIASENERCRNPRSRSAKLRVVERIAKESLQ
;
A
#
# COMPACT_ATOMS: atom_id res chain seq x y z
N MET A 1 -26.29 27.84 -10.90
CA MET A 1 -26.02 26.64 -11.74
C MET A 1 -25.07 25.80 -10.94
N GLU A 2 -25.59 24.91 -10.10
CA GLU A 2 -24.82 24.04 -9.25
C GLU A 2 -24.19 22.97 -10.14
N ILE A 3 -22.86 23.05 -10.27
CA ILE A 3 -22.07 21.98 -10.91
C ILE A 3 -22.01 20.86 -9.88
N GLY A 4 -22.71 19.76 -10.18
CA GLY A 4 -22.87 18.61 -9.33
C GLY A 4 -21.53 18.07 -8.83
N SER A 5 -21.36 18.01 -7.53
CA SER A 5 -20.30 17.31 -6.83
C SER A 5 -20.39 15.81 -7.12
N ALA A 6 -19.71 15.35 -8.14
CA ALA A 6 -19.45 13.93 -8.30
C ALA A 6 -18.70 13.44 -7.07
N ARG A 7 -19.23 12.42 -6.45
CA ARG A 7 -18.82 11.74 -5.23
C ARG A 7 -17.33 11.34 -5.22
N ASP A 8 -16.44 12.29 -4.96
CA ASP A 8 -15.05 12.04 -4.61
C ASP A 8 -14.92 11.95 -3.09
N SER A 9 -15.58 10.97 -2.49
CA SER A 9 -15.54 10.73 -1.05
C SER A 9 -14.36 9.82 -0.65
N HIS A 10 -13.19 10.06 -1.24
CA HIS A 10 -12.02 9.29 -0.87
C HIS A 10 -11.24 10.03 0.19
N GLU A 11 -11.63 9.87 1.46
CA GLU A 11 -10.85 10.36 2.60
C GLU A 11 -9.66 9.40 2.81
N PRO A 12 -8.41 9.89 2.67
CA PRO A 12 -7.24 9.07 2.99
C PRO A 12 -7.26 8.67 4.47
N VAL A 13 -6.59 7.58 4.80
CA VAL A 13 -6.59 7.02 6.16
C VAL A 13 -5.50 7.66 7.00
N LEU A 14 -5.80 7.95 8.29
CA LEU A 14 -4.84 8.46 9.29
C LEU A 14 -4.12 9.76 8.86
N VAL A 15 -4.77 10.62 8.09
CA VAL A 15 -4.14 11.83 7.52
C VAL A 15 -3.56 12.72 8.59
N GLU A 16 -4.35 13.08 9.60
CA GLU A 16 -3.88 14.01 10.65
C GLU A 16 -2.77 13.38 11.49
N GLU A 17 -2.85 12.07 11.75
CA GLU A 17 -1.81 11.33 12.45
C GLU A 17 -0.52 11.27 11.62
N ILE A 18 -0.61 11.01 10.31
CA ILE A 18 0.57 11.01 9.44
C ILE A 18 1.22 12.38 9.42
N LEU A 19 0.47 13.45 9.19
CA LEU A 19 0.99 14.82 9.12
C LEU A 19 1.59 15.27 10.47
N PHE A 20 0.97 14.90 11.58
CA PHE A 20 1.50 15.16 12.92
C PHE A 20 2.84 14.43 13.14
N TRP A 21 2.87 13.13 12.88
CA TRP A 21 4.07 12.34 13.11
C TRP A 21 5.18 12.63 12.12
N LEU A 22 4.86 12.98 10.87
CA LEU A 22 5.83 13.38 9.85
C LEU A 22 6.54 14.70 10.23
N HIS A 23 5.92 15.49 11.10
CA HIS A 23 6.44 16.76 11.57
C HIS A 23 6.67 17.75 10.42
N CYS A 24 5.62 17.91 9.58
CA CYS A 24 5.67 18.76 8.41
C CYS A 24 6.05 20.20 8.76
N LYS A 25 6.95 20.79 7.95
CA LYS A 25 7.41 22.18 8.12
C LYS A 25 7.41 22.89 6.76
N PRO A 26 7.20 24.24 6.73
CA PRO A 26 7.39 25.04 5.52
C PRO A 26 8.78 24.80 4.90
N GLY A 27 8.87 24.78 3.58
CA GLY A 27 10.12 24.54 2.85
C GLY A 27 10.69 23.12 2.96
N GLY A 28 10.04 22.22 3.68
CA GLY A 28 10.50 20.84 3.82
C GLY A 28 10.36 20.03 2.53
N VAL A 29 11.22 19.03 2.38
CA VAL A 29 11.23 18.11 1.22
C VAL A 29 10.72 16.75 1.66
N TYR A 30 9.69 16.26 0.98
CA TYR A 30 9.01 15.03 1.33
C TYR A 30 8.91 14.08 0.14
N VAL A 31 8.83 12.78 0.44
CA VAL A 31 8.55 11.73 -0.55
C VAL A 31 7.29 10.99 -0.14
N ASP A 32 6.36 10.85 -1.07
CA ASP A 32 5.24 9.91 -0.97
C ASP A 32 5.52 8.75 -1.93
N GLY A 33 5.93 7.60 -1.39
CA GLY A 33 6.25 6.39 -2.16
C GLY A 33 5.03 5.66 -2.71
N THR A 34 3.83 6.13 -2.33
CA THR A 34 2.52 5.53 -2.65
C THR A 34 1.49 6.61 -2.92
N LEU A 35 1.82 7.54 -3.84
CA LEU A 35 1.08 8.78 -4.08
C LEU A 35 -0.43 8.56 -4.28
N GLY A 36 -0.80 7.45 -4.94
CA GLY A 36 -2.18 7.14 -5.26
C GLY A 36 -2.85 8.28 -6.02
N TYR A 37 -3.99 8.69 -5.53
CA TYR A 37 -4.78 9.81 -6.08
C TYR A 37 -4.49 11.14 -5.38
N ALA A 38 -3.34 11.26 -4.73
CA ALA A 38 -2.81 12.46 -4.08
C ALA A 38 -3.70 13.07 -2.97
N GLY A 39 -4.55 12.28 -2.32
CA GLY A 39 -5.39 12.79 -1.23
C GLY A 39 -4.58 13.25 -0.03
N LEU A 40 -3.62 12.43 0.42
CA LEU A 40 -2.69 12.77 1.49
C LEU A 40 -1.68 13.83 1.04
N ALA A 41 -1.16 13.70 -0.18
CA ALA A 41 -0.20 14.64 -0.76
C ALA A 41 -0.72 16.09 -0.81
N ALA A 42 -1.99 16.31 -1.16
CA ALA A 42 -2.60 17.64 -1.13
C ALA A 42 -2.54 18.26 0.28
N ARG A 43 -2.92 17.52 1.30
CA ARG A 43 -2.88 17.95 2.71
C ARG A 43 -1.45 18.24 3.19
N LEU A 44 -0.48 17.43 2.74
CA LEU A 44 0.93 17.63 3.03
C LEU A 44 1.43 18.95 2.40
N LEU A 45 1.10 19.18 1.13
CA LEU A 45 1.49 20.41 0.42
C LEU A 45 0.88 21.66 1.05
N ASP A 46 -0.35 21.59 1.58
CA ASP A 46 -0.95 22.66 2.35
C ASP A 46 -0.15 22.95 3.64
N ARG A 47 0.26 21.90 4.37
CA ARG A 47 1.03 22.04 5.62
C ARG A 47 2.47 22.53 5.42
N THR A 48 3.00 22.33 4.22
CA THR A 48 4.39 22.70 3.88
C THR A 48 4.49 23.97 3.01
N ALA A 49 3.37 24.66 2.83
CA ALA A 49 3.32 25.93 2.10
C ALA A 49 4.24 26.99 2.75
N PRO A 50 4.80 27.96 1.94
CA PRO A 50 4.50 28.11 0.50
C PRO A 50 5.41 27.29 -0.43
N ASP A 51 6.53 26.77 0.04
CA ASP A 51 7.69 26.33 -0.75
C ASP A 51 8.12 24.87 -0.51
N GLY A 52 7.34 24.10 0.28
CA GLY A 52 7.60 22.67 0.48
C GLY A 52 7.53 21.88 -0.82
N ILE A 53 8.45 20.93 -1.00
CA ILE A 53 8.60 20.10 -2.19
C ILE A 53 8.12 18.68 -1.90
N LEU A 54 7.42 18.07 -2.85
CA LEU A 54 6.99 16.68 -2.80
C LEU A 54 7.54 15.92 -4.01
N VAL A 55 8.17 14.76 -3.77
CA VAL A 55 8.39 13.74 -4.79
C VAL A 55 7.30 12.68 -4.60
N GLY A 56 6.37 12.60 -5.54
CA GLY A 56 5.27 11.64 -5.52
C GLY A 56 5.53 10.48 -6.46
N ILE A 57 5.56 9.26 -5.93
CA ILE A 57 5.85 8.04 -6.68
C ILE A 57 4.59 7.17 -6.68
N ASP A 58 4.22 6.64 -7.84
CA ASP A 58 3.22 5.58 -7.94
C ASP A 58 3.53 4.65 -9.11
N ARG A 59 3.24 3.39 -8.93
CA ARG A 59 3.36 2.37 -9.97
C ARG A 59 2.11 2.26 -10.87
N ASP A 60 0.98 2.82 -10.42
CA ASP A 60 -0.25 2.90 -11.19
C ASP A 60 -0.28 4.19 -12.02
N ALA A 61 -0.06 4.05 -13.33
CA ALA A 61 -0.05 5.19 -14.25
C ALA A 61 -1.39 5.97 -14.24
N THR A 62 -2.51 5.29 -14.01
CA THR A 62 -3.83 5.94 -13.92
C THR A 62 -3.92 6.81 -12.67
N ALA A 63 -3.48 6.29 -11.53
CA ALA A 63 -3.45 7.06 -10.28
C ALA A 63 -2.55 8.28 -10.41
N LEU A 64 -1.37 8.09 -11.04
CA LEU A 64 -0.43 9.19 -11.26
C LEU A 64 -1.00 10.28 -12.17
N ALA A 65 -1.71 9.93 -13.25
CA ALA A 65 -2.35 10.89 -14.13
C ALA A 65 -3.45 11.69 -13.41
N GLU A 66 -4.28 11.03 -12.61
CA GLU A 66 -5.31 11.71 -11.82
C GLU A 66 -4.71 12.58 -10.70
N SER A 67 -3.60 12.16 -10.09
CA SER A 67 -2.88 12.96 -9.10
C SER A 67 -2.30 14.25 -9.70
N GLN A 68 -1.80 14.22 -10.92
CA GLN A 68 -1.34 15.40 -11.65
C GLN A 68 -2.46 16.42 -11.87
N VAL A 69 -3.65 15.93 -12.23
CA VAL A 69 -4.83 16.80 -12.38
C VAL A 69 -5.23 17.42 -11.04
N ARG A 70 -5.24 16.61 -9.98
CA ARG A 70 -5.61 17.06 -8.63
C ARG A 70 -4.66 18.13 -8.08
N LEU A 71 -3.35 17.97 -8.31
CA LEU A 71 -2.30 18.86 -7.78
C LEU A 71 -1.86 19.96 -8.78
N ARG A 72 -2.61 20.20 -9.86
CA ARG A 72 -2.23 21.14 -10.94
C ARG A 72 -1.86 22.54 -10.46
N GLU A 73 -2.56 23.07 -9.44
CA GLU A 73 -2.35 24.43 -8.92
C GLU A 73 -1.01 24.56 -8.16
N VAL A 74 -0.51 23.45 -7.63
CA VAL A 74 0.75 23.36 -6.87
C VAL A 74 1.79 22.50 -7.58
N ALA A 75 1.59 22.20 -8.87
CA ALA A 75 2.44 21.28 -9.65
C ALA A 75 3.92 21.72 -9.68
N HIS A 76 4.22 23.01 -9.55
CA HIS A 76 5.58 23.54 -9.47
C HIS A 76 6.35 23.08 -8.22
N ARG A 77 5.66 22.50 -7.23
CA ARG A 77 6.24 21.93 -5.99
C ARG A 77 6.22 20.40 -5.98
N VAL A 78 5.81 19.75 -7.08
CA VAL A 78 5.63 18.30 -7.13
C VAL A 78 6.44 17.67 -8.25
N HIS A 79 7.28 16.72 -7.92
CA HIS A 79 7.95 15.85 -8.89
C HIS A 79 7.21 14.52 -8.97
N PHE A 80 6.44 14.32 -10.02
CA PHE A 80 5.74 13.05 -10.25
C PHE A 80 6.69 12.02 -10.87
N ARG A 81 6.74 10.83 -10.30
CA ARG A 81 7.57 9.70 -10.76
C ARG A 81 6.73 8.45 -10.93
N HIS A 82 6.71 7.92 -12.15
CA HIS A 82 6.07 6.63 -12.41
C HIS A 82 7.07 5.52 -12.11
N GLY A 83 6.76 4.65 -11.16
CA GLY A 83 7.63 3.54 -10.78
C GLY A 83 7.23 2.89 -9.46
N ASN A 84 7.97 1.87 -9.10
CA ASN A 84 7.77 1.17 -7.83
C ASN A 84 8.67 1.80 -6.76
N PHE A 85 8.19 1.90 -5.54
CA PHE A 85 8.99 2.38 -4.41
C PHE A 85 10.19 1.47 -4.07
N CYS A 86 10.33 0.28 -4.68
CA CYS A 86 11.58 -0.47 -4.61
C CYS A 86 12.77 0.29 -5.22
N ASP A 87 12.51 1.21 -6.14
CA ASP A 87 13.50 2.03 -6.82
C ASP A 87 13.54 3.45 -6.24
N LEU A 88 13.10 3.63 -4.99
CA LEU A 88 12.89 4.90 -4.31
C LEU A 88 14.07 5.86 -4.47
N LYS A 89 15.30 5.41 -4.18
CA LYS A 89 16.51 6.24 -4.27
C LYS A 89 16.75 6.77 -5.69
N ALA A 90 16.60 5.91 -6.69
CA ALA A 90 16.81 6.29 -8.09
C ALA A 90 15.77 7.31 -8.52
N LEU A 91 14.48 7.04 -8.26
CA LEU A 91 13.37 7.90 -8.64
C LEU A 91 13.43 9.28 -7.96
N VAL A 92 13.88 9.33 -6.71
CA VAL A 92 14.07 10.61 -6.00
C VAL A 92 15.28 11.37 -6.52
N ALA A 93 16.40 10.68 -6.82
CA ALA A 93 17.60 11.28 -7.38
C ALA A 93 17.33 11.96 -8.74
N GLU A 94 16.46 11.39 -9.59
CA GLU A 94 16.01 12.00 -10.83
C GLU A 94 15.31 13.37 -10.64
N SER A 95 14.85 13.66 -9.43
CA SER A 95 14.25 14.95 -9.08
C SER A 95 15.27 15.97 -8.57
N GLY A 96 16.57 15.64 -8.57
CA GLY A 96 17.65 16.47 -8.02
C GLY A 96 17.66 16.50 -6.48
N VAL A 97 16.87 15.66 -5.83
CA VAL A 97 16.75 15.59 -4.36
C VAL A 97 17.72 14.55 -3.81
N THR A 98 18.53 14.94 -2.83
CA THR A 98 19.52 14.04 -2.19
C THR A 98 19.17 13.71 -0.74
N ARG A 99 18.48 14.61 -0.05
CA ARG A 99 18.03 14.45 1.33
C ARG A 99 16.60 14.91 1.49
N VAL A 100 15.84 14.23 2.35
CA VAL A 100 14.43 14.51 2.57
C VAL A 100 14.12 14.66 4.06
N ASP A 101 13.13 15.49 4.39
CA ASP A 101 12.63 15.68 5.76
C ASP A 101 11.64 14.59 6.17
N GLY A 102 11.04 13.92 5.19
CA GLY A 102 10.15 12.80 5.49
C GLY A 102 9.81 11.94 4.29
N VAL A 103 9.49 10.67 4.59
CA VAL A 103 9.02 9.67 3.61
C VAL A 103 7.73 9.04 4.12
N ILE A 104 6.76 8.89 3.23
CA ILE A 104 5.47 8.26 3.51
C ILE A 104 5.34 6.99 2.66
N PHE A 105 4.85 5.93 3.28
CA PHE A 105 4.31 4.75 2.62
C PHE A 105 2.90 4.51 3.14
N ASP A 106 1.90 4.68 2.28
CA ASP A 106 0.51 4.25 2.53
C ASP A 106 0.28 2.95 1.75
N LEU A 107 0.58 1.81 2.42
CA LEU A 107 0.69 0.52 1.75
C LEU A 107 -0.68 -0.03 1.31
N GLY A 108 -0.65 -1.00 0.39
CA GLY A 108 -1.83 -1.69 -0.09
C GLY A 108 -2.43 -1.06 -1.34
N VAL A 109 -3.75 -1.12 -1.46
CA VAL A 109 -4.50 -0.68 -2.64
C VAL A 109 -5.30 0.58 -2.35
N SER A 110 -5.32 1.47 -3.32
CA SER A 110 -6.17 2.64 -3.29
C SER A 110 -7.64 2.24 -3.43
N SER A 111 -8.54 3.11 -3.01
CA SER A 111 -9.94 2.81 -3.13
C SER A 111 -10.45 2.84 -4.57
N PRO A 112 -10.02 3.73 -5.47
CA PRO A 112 -10.40 3.60 -6.87
C PRO A 112 -9.97 2.26 -7.49
N GLN A 113 -8.85 1.67 -7.05
CA GLN A 113 -8.48 0.32 -7.49
C GLN A 113 -9.49 -0.74 -7.01
N LEU A 114 -10.01 -0.61 -5.79
CA LEU A 114 -11.03 -1.52 -5.25
C LEU A 114 -12.44 -1.29 -5.82
N ASP A 115 -12.76 -0.05 -6.20
CA ASP A 115 -14.08 0.35 -6.63
C ASP A 115 -14.27 0.20 -8.18
N ARG A 116 -13.18 0.05 -8.93
CA ARG A 116 -13.21 -0.20 -10.38
C ARG A 116 -13.18 -1.69 -10.65
N ALA A 117 -14.32 -2.27 -11.07
CA ALA A 117 -14.46 -3.71 -11.34
C ALA A 117 -13.43 -4.23 -12.35
N GLU A 118 -13.09 -3.43 -13.37
CA GLU A 118 -12.13 -3.77 -14.41
C GLU A 118 -10.69 -3.99 -13.91
N ARG A 119 -10.38 -3.54 -12.68
CA ARG A 119 -9.07 -3.75 -12.05
C ARG A 119 -8.95 -5.11 -11.35
N GLY A 120 -10.06 -5.78 -11.03
CA GLY A 120 -10.09 -7.12 -10.45
C GLY A 120 -9.62 -7.25 -8.98
N PHE A 121 -9.43 -6.15 -8.25
CA PHE A 121 -9.01 -6.18 -6.84
C PHE A 121 -10.14 -6.55 -5.87
N SER A 122 -11.38 -6.41 -6.29
CA SER A 122 -12.58 -6.64 -5.48
C SER A 122 -13.50 -7.64 -6.17
N PHE A 123 -14.28 -8.34 -5.38
CA PHE A 123 -15.37 -9.22 -5.85
C PHE A 123 -16.76 -8.67 -5.48
N ARG A 124 -16.86 -7.38 -5.16
CA ARG A 124 -18.15 -6.71 -4.95
C ARG A 124 -18.93 -6.63 -6.25
N GLU A 125 -18.23 -6.35 -7.32
CA GLU A 125 -18.72 -6.36 -8.70
C GLU A 125 -17.89 -7.34 -9.50
N ASP A 126 -18.47 -7.95 -10.55
CA ASP A 126 -17.73 -8.85 -11.42
C ASP A 126 -16.83 -8.08 -12.36
N GLY A 127 -15.62 -8.58 -12.53
CA GLY A 127 -14.63 -8.01 -13.42
C GLY A 127 -13.51 -9.01 -13.74
N PRO A 128 -12.61 -8.68 -14.65
CA PRO A 128 -11.49 -9.53 -15.01
C PRO A 128 -10.60 -9.77 -13.77
N LEU A 129 -10.10 -10.97 -13.61
CA LEU A 129 -9.23 -11.36 -12.50
C LEU A 129 -7.78 -10.89 -12.78
N ASP A 130 -7.57 -9.56 -12.81
CA ASP A 130 -6.27 -8.94 -13.14
C ASP A 130 -5.41 -8.72 -11.90
N MET A 131 -5.78 -7.82 -10.99
CA MET A 131 -5.09 -7.41 -9.76
C MET A 131 -3.72 -6.74 -9.95
N ARG A 132 -3.27 -6.42 -11.15
CA ARG A 132 -2.02 -5.69 -11.35
C ARG A 132 -2.21 -4.21 -11.01
N MET A 133 -1.31 -3.65 -10.21
CA MET A 133 -1.25 -2.22 -9.98
C MET A 133 -0.68 -1.50 -11.21
N ASP A 134 0.43 -2.00 -11.78
CA ASP A 134 0.91 -1.61 -13.09
C ASP A 134 0.39 -2.61 -14.14
N GLN A 135 -0.57 -2.17 -14.96
CA GLN A 135 -1.20 -3.03 -15.98
C GLN A 135 -0.35 -3.26 -17.22
N ARG A 136 0.80 -2.57 -17.37
CA ARG A 136 1.65 -2.67 -18.54
C ARG A 136 2.47 -3.94 -18.57
N GLU A 137 2.74 -4.53 -17.40
CA GLU A 137 3.62 -5.69 -17.28
C GLU A 137 3.19 -6.65 -16.17
N GLY A 138 3.82 -7.81 -16.13
CA GLY A 138 3.61 -8.81 -15.10
C GLY A 138 2.43 -9.75 -15.37
N ARG A 139 2.32 -10.78 -14.53
CA ARG A 139 1.25 -11.79 -14.57
C ARG A 139 0.02 -11.27 -13.85
N THR A 140 -1.15 -11.56 -14.39
CA THR A 140 -2.45 -11.31 -13.75
C THR A 140 -2.73 -12.35 -12.66
N ALA A 141 -3.71 -12.07 -11.80
CA ALA A 141 -4.21 -13.08 -10.85
C ALA A 141 -4.83 -14.28 -11.58
N ALA A 142 -5.47 -14.06 -12.73
CA ALA A 142 -5.95 -15.16 -13.60
C ALA A 142 -4.82 -16.06 -14.08
N ASP A 143 -3.66 -15.50 -14.43
CA ASP A 143 -2.48 -16.29 -14.82
C ASP A 143 -1.95 -17.14 -13.67
N LEU A 144 -1.89 -16.58 -12.44
CA LEU A 144 -1.50 -17.34 -11.25
C LEU A 144 -2.46 -18.49 -10.98
N VAL A 145 -3.76 -18.24 -11.05
CA VAL A 145 -4.82 -19.22 -10.86
C VAL A 145 -4.77 -20.32 -11.93
N ARG A 146 -4.46 -19.94 -13.20
CA ARG A 146 -4.36 -20.87 -14.33
C ARG A 146 -3.13 -21.77 -14.22
N ASP A 147 -1.96 -21.19 -13.89
CA ASP A 147 -0.68 -21.86 -14.15
C ASP A 147 -0.04 -22.51 -12.92
N LEU A 148 -0.29 -21.98 -11.71
CA LEU A 148 0.39 -22.50 -10.52
C LEU A 148 -0.04 -23.95 -10.19
N PRO A 149 0.91 -24.84 -9.83
CA PRO A 149 0.61 -26.14 -9.26
C PRO A 149 -0.22 -26.03 -7.97
N GLU A 150 -1.00 -27.06 -7.63
CA GLU A 150 -1.86 -27.07 -6.42
C GLU A 150 -1.08 -26.74 -5.15
N THR A 151 0.12 -27.29 -5.00
CA THR A 151 0.97 -27.08 -3.82
C THR A 151 1.45 -25.64 -3.72
N GLU A 152 1.94 -25.05 -4.81
CA GLU A 152 2.41 -23.68 -4.85
C GLU A 152 1.27 -22.70 -4.60
N LEU A 153 0.09 -22.93 -5.18
CA LEU A 153 -1.09 -22.13 -4.95
C LEU A 153 -1.57 -22.22 -3.49
N ALA A 154 -1.52 -23.40 -2.89
CA ALA A 154 -1.87 -23.59 -1.49
C ALA A 154 -0.91 -22.84 -0.56
N ASP A 155 0.40 -22.91 -0.83
CA ASP A 155 1.42 -22.23 -0.05
C ASP A 155 1.32 -20.70 -0.21
N LEU A 156 1.09 -20.21 -1.43
CA LEU A 156 0.83 -18.80 -1.69
C LEU A 156 -0.37 -18.30 -0.87
N ILE A 157 -1.51 -18.99 -0.94
CA ILE A 157 -2.73 -18.61 -0.21
C ILE A 157 -2.51 -18.68 1.32
N TYR A 158 -1.74 -19.64 1.80
CA TYR A 158 -1.42 -19.78 3.22
C TYR A 158 -0.50 -18.67 3.70
N GLN A 159 0.62 -18.44 3.00
CA GLN A 159 1.68 -17.52 3.43
C GLN A 159 1.26 -16.05 3.28
N LEU A 160 0.63 -15.69 2.15
CA LEU A 160 0.27 -14.31 1.84
C LEU A 160 -1.16 -13.92 2.25
N GLY A 161 -2.04 -14.91 2.41
CA GLY A 161 -3.41 -14.70 2.88
C GLY A 161 -3.63 -15.01 4.35
N GLU A 162 -2.68 -15.69 5.01
CA GLU A 162 -2.88 -16.29 6.33
C GLU A 162 -4.19 -17.13 6.38
N GLU A 163 -4.51 -17.84 5.26
CA GLU A 163 -5.76 -18.60 5.08
C GLU A 163 -5.60 -20.06 5.49
N ARG A 164 -6.28 -20.46 6.54
CA ARG A 164 -6.18 -21.82 7.09
C ARG A 164 -6.74 -22.91 6.18
N TYR A 165 -7.66 -22.58 5.27
CA TYR A 165 -8.25 -23.53 4.32
C TYR A 165 -7.53 -23.52 2.97
N SER A 166 -6.31 -22.95 2.89
CA SER A 166 -5.53 -22.76 1.66
C SER A 166 -5.44 -24.02 0.78
N ARG A 167 -5.14 -25.20 1.37
CA ARG A 167 -5.06 -26.48 0.64
C ARG A 167 -6.39 -26.88 0.00
N ARG A 168 -7.51 -26.68 0.71
CA ARG A 168 -8.84 -26.99 0.17
C ARG A 168 -9.22 -26.04 -0.95
N ILE A 169 -8.90 -24.76 -0.77
CA ILE A 169 -9.14 -23.70 -1.78
C ILE A 169 -8.29 -23.97 -3.02
N ALA A 170 -6.99 -24.23 -2.87
CA ALA A 170 -6.11 -24.53 -4.01
C ALA A 170 -6.58 -25.76 -4.79
N ARG A 171 -6.95 -26.86 -4.12
CA ARG A 171 -7.52 -28.05 -4.76
C ARG A 171 -8.81 -27.73 -5.53
N ALA A 172 -9.71 -26.94 -4.95
CA ALA A 172 -10.95 -26.54 -5.61
C ALA A 172 -10.69 -25.67 -6.85
N ILE A 173 -9.71 -24.76 -6.77
CA ILE A 173 -9.28 -23.93 -7.91
C ILE A 173 -8.73 -24.83 -9.03
N VAL A 174 -7.83 -25.76 -8.71
CA VAL A 174 -7.25 -26.69 -9.69
C VAL A 174 -8.34 -27.55 -10.36
N GLN A 175 -9.29 -28.06 -9.58
CA GLN A 175 -10.41 -28.81 -10.13
C GLN A 175 -11.32 -27.93 -11.00
N ALA A 176 -11.60 -26.70 -10.58
CA ALA A 176 -12.48 -25.80 -11.33
C ALA A 176 -11.85 -25.37 -12.68
N ARG A 177 -10.55 -25.06 -12.69
CA ARG A 177 -9.86 -24.67 -13.95
C ARG A 177 -9.76 -25.78 -14.99
N MET A 178 -9.85 -27.05 -14.57
CA MET A 178 -9.94 -28.19 -15.49
C MET A 178 -11.32 -28.28 -16.19
N GLN A 179 -12.35 -27.67 -15.61
CA GLN A 179 -13.71 -27.65 -16.16
C GLN A 179 -13.98 -26.39 -17.00
N GLY A 180 -13.19 -25.33 -16.79
CA GLY A 180 -13.30 -24.07 -17.51
C GLY A 180 -12.39 -23.00 -16.95
N VAL A 181 -12.25 -21.89 -17.68
CA VAL A 181 -11.39 -20.76 -17.29
C VAL A 181 -11.97 -20.04 -16.09
N ILE A 182 -11.13 -19.78 -15.08
CA ILE A 182 -11.46 -18.86 -13.97
C ILE A 182 -10.88 -17.49 -14.35
N GLY A 183 -11.66 -16.69 -15.06
CA GLY A 183 -11.22 -15.42 -15.62
C GLY A 183 -11.79 -14.20 -14.91
N THR A 184 -12.81 -14.36 -14.03
CA THR A 184 -13.45 -13.25 -13.35
C THR A 184 -13.38 -13.37 -11.83
N THR A 185 -13.58 -12.23 -11.16
CA THR A 185 -13.58 -12.13 -9.70
C THR A 185 -14.69 -12.96 -9.07
N TRP A 186 -15.89 -12.97 -9.64
CA TRP A 186 -16.99 -13.76 -9.12
C TRP A 186 -16.77 -15.26 -9.30
N GLN A 187 -16.19 -15.69 -10.43
CA GLN A 187 -15.86 -17.11 -10.64
C GLN A 187 -14.89 -17.60 -9.55
N LEU A 188 -13.83 -16.84 -9.26
CA LEU A 188 -12.89 -17.19 -8.19
C LEU A 188 -13.57 -17.19 -6.81
N ALA A 189 -14.33 -16.15 -6.49
CA ALA A 189 -15.03 -16.04 -5.20
C ALA A 189 -15.98 -17.24 -4.99
N ALA A 190 -16.75 -17.63 -6.02
CA ALA A 190 -17.64 -18.77 -5.97
C ALA A 190 -16.91 -20.11 -5.77
N VAL A 191 -15.71 -20.27 -6.35
CA VAL A 191 -14.86 -21.47 -6.12
C VAL A 191 -14.41 -21.52 -4.66
N VAL A 192 -13.94 -20.38 -4.10
CA VAL A 192 -13.51 -20.29 -2.71
C VAL A 192 -14.67 -20.60 -1.74
N GLU A 193 -15.85 -20.03 -1.98
CA GLU A 193 -17.04 -20.28 -1.15
C GLU A 193 -17.41 -21.76 -1.08
N ARG A 194 -17.38 -22.44 -2.22
CA ARG A 194 -17.66 -23.89 -2.27
C ARG A 194 -16.61 -24.73 -1.57
N ALA A 195 -15.36 -24.27 -1.55
CA ALA A 195 -14.24 -25.00 -0.96
C ALA A 195 -14.23 -24.96 0.58
N VAL A 196 -14.80 -23.95 1.21
CA VAL A 196 -14.73 -23.76 2.66
C VAL A 196 -15.99 -24.27 3.37
N PRO A 197 -15.91 -24.64 4.68
CA PRO A 197 -17.08 -25.05 5.46
C PRO A 197 -18.15 -23.94 5.53
N ALA A 198 -19.43 -24.33 5.63
CA ALA A 198 -20.54 -23.40 5.74
C ALA A 198 -20.38 -22.42 6.91
N SER A 199 -19.91 -22.88 8.07
CA SER A 199 -19.65 -22.03 9.24
C SER A 199 -18.58 -20.95 8.99
N TYR A 200 -17.66 -21.17 8.06
CA TYR A 200 -16.62 -20.19 7.71
C TYR A 200 -17.12 -19.11 6.76
N ARG A 201 -18.14 -19.43 5.93
CA ARG A 201 -18.72 -18.47 4.97
C ARG A 201 -19.41 -17.29 5.67
N HIS A 202 -19.97 -17.53 6.86
CA HIS A 202 -20.69 -16.53 7.65
C HIS A 202 -19.81 -15.85 8.70
N GLY A 203 -18.48 -15.85 8.49
CA GLY A 203 -17.53 -15.14 9.35
C GLY A 203 -17.64 -13.63 9.26
N ARG A 204 -16.89 -12.93 10.12
CA ARG A 204 -16.83 -11.45 10.17
C ARG A 204 -16.38 -10.82 8.85
N ILE A 205 -15.53 -11.51 8.09
CA ILE A 205 -15.07 -11.12 6.75
C ILE A 205 -15.47 -12.20 5.76
N HIS A 206 -15.70 -11.80 4.52
CA HIS A 206 -16.05 -12.75 3.47
C HIS A 206 -14.93 -13.79 3.27
N CYS A 207 -15.27 -15.05 3.07
CA CYS A 207 -14.31 -16.14 3.01
C CYS A 207 -13.29 -16.05 1.87
N ALA A 208 -13.62 -15.34 0.78
CA ALA A 208 -12.69 -15.11 -0.34
C ALA A 208 -11.65 -14.00 -0.06
N THR A 209 -11.87 -13.13 0.93
CA THR A 209 -11.02 -11.94 1.16
C THR A 209 -9.54 -12.28 1.28
N ARG A 210 -9.21 -13.34 2.04
CA ARG A 210 -7.81 -13.75 2.25
C ARG A 210 -7.16 -14.34 1.00
N THR A 211 -7.92 -15.05 0.19
CA THR A 211 -7.45 -15.58 -1.09
C THR A 211 -7.17 -14.43 -2.07
N PHE A 212 -8.06 -13.43 -2.14
CA PHE A 212 -7.85 -12.23 -2.96
C PHE A 212 -6.64 -11.43 -2.48
N GLN A 213 -6.48 -11.23 -1.16
CA GLN A 213 -5.29 -10.60 -0.60
C GLN A 213 -4.01 -11.35 -1.01
N ALA A 214 -4.00 -12.67 -0.90
CA ALA A 214 -2.84 -13.49 -1.24
C ALA A 214 -2.42 -13.34 -2.71
N LEU A 215 -3.40 -13.43 -3.62
CA LEU A 215 -3.16 -13.26 -5.05
C LEU A 215 -2.67 -11.83 -5.36
N ARG A 216 -3.28 -10.81 -4.77
CA ARG A 216 -2.88 -9.41 -4.94
C ARG A 216 -1.42 -9.18 -4.55
N ILE A 217 -1.06 -9.66 -3.35
CA ILE A 217 0.31 -9.55 -2.84
C ILE A 217 1.30 -10.26 -3.77
N ALA A 218 0.95 -11.45 -4.28
CA ALA A 218 1.80 -12.22 -5.18
C ALA A 218 1.96 -11.55 -6.55
N VAL A 219 0.85 -11.10 -7.17
CA VAL A 219 0.84 -10.39 -8.46
C VAL A 219 1.74 -9.16 -8.40
N ASN A 220 1.65 -8.39 -7.31
CA ASN A 220 2.32 -7.10 -7.16
C ASN A 220 3.65 -7.18 -6.40
N ARG A 221 4.05 -8.36 -5.89
CA ARG A 221 5.26 -8.58 -5.09
C ARG A 221 5.38 -7.60 -3.92
N GLU A 222 4.24 -7.29 -3.28
CA GLU A 222 4.12 -6.19 -2.32
C GLU A 222 5.07 -6.32 -1.12
N LEU A 223 5.27 -7.55 -0.62
CA LEU A 223 6.11 -7.79 0.56
C LEU A 223 7.60 -7.87 0.26
N ASP A 224 7.97 -8.36 -0.94
CA ASP A 224 9.37 -8.55 -1.33
C ASP A 224 10.13 -7.22 -1.38
N VAL A 225 9.45 -6.17 -1.82
CA VAL A 225 10.03 -4.84 -2.06
C VAL A 225 9.99 -3.93 -0.82
N LEU A 226 9.22 -4.29 0.22
CA LEU A 226 8.93 -3.39 1.33
C LEU A 226 10.14 -3.16 2.24
N GLU A 227 10.85 -4.22 2.67
CA GLU A 227 12.00 -4.05 3.57
C GLU A 227 13.14 -3.24 2.93
N PRO A 228 13.58 -3.54 1.68
CA PRO A 228 14.57 -2.71 0.99
C PRO A 228 14.15 -1.23 0.89
N ALA A 229 12.89 -0.97 0.51
CA ALA A 229 12.38 0.39 0.38
C ALA A 229 12.37 1.17 1.71
N LEU A 230 12.03 0.52 2.82
CA LEU A 230 12.09 1.14 4.15
C LEU A 230 13.52 1.50 4.56
N ARG A 231 14.50 0.66 4.23
CA ARG A 231 15.91 0.94 4.46
C ARG A 231 16.39 2.13 3.61
N ASP A 232 16.06 2.12 2.34
CA ASP A 232 16.36 3.21 1.40
C ASP A 232 15.74 4.54 1.85
N ALA A 233 14.49 4.51 2.31
CA ALA A 233 13.84 5.68 2.86
C ALA A 233 14.59 6.26 4.06
N VAL A 234 15.00 5.41 5.01
CA VAL A 234 15.80 5.85 6.18
C VAL A 234 17.14 6.44 5.76
N ASP A 235 17.81 5.84 4.79
CA ASP A 235 19.12 6.32 4.31
C ASP A 235 19.03 7.73 3.69
N MET A 236 17.90 8.06 3.06
CA MET A 236 17.68 9.36 2.41
C MET A 236 17.28 10.46 3.38
N LEU A 237 16.85 10.13 4.61
CA LEU A 237 16.43 11.14 5.57
C LEU A 237 17.58 12.10 5.95
N ALA A 238 17.26 13.37 6.08
CA ALA A 238 18.05 14.30 6.86
C ALA A 238 17.99 13.95 8.35
N PRO A 239 18.98 14.37 9.19
CA PRO A 239 18.87 14.23 10.64
C PRO A 239 17.56 14.85 11.17
N GLY A 240 16.83 14.11 12.00
CA GLY A 240 15.49 14.50 12.46
C GLY A 240 14.35 14.24 11.48
N GLY A 241 14.66 13.83 10.24
CA GLY A 241 13.67 13.41 9.25
C GLY A 241 12.99 12.10 9.65
N ARG A 242 11.79 11.83 9.13
CA ARG A 242 10.93 10.73 9.58
C ARG A 242 10.41 9.88 8.44
N VAL A 243 10.29 8.56 8.70
CA VAL A 243 9.51 7.65 7.85
C VAL A 243 8.21 7.31 8.56
N CYS A 244 7.09 7.55 7.87
CA CYS A 244 5.74 7.15 8.25
C CYS A 244 5.30 6.00 7.35
N ALA A 245 4.99 4.82 7.91
CA ALA A 245 4.49 3.68 7.16
C ALA A 245 3.14 3.22 7.72
N VAL A 246 2.11 3.26 6.88
CA VAL A 246 0.77 2.75 7.16
C VAL A 246 0.64 1.37 6.53
N SER A 247 0.23 0.39 7.30
CA SER A 247 -0.04 -0.98 6.87
C SER A 247 -1.50 -1.35 7.12
N PHE A 248 -2.07 -2.21 6.27
CA PHE A 248 -3.48 -2.62 6.36
C PHE A 248 -3.68 -4.09 6.70
N HIS A 249 -2.62 -4.88 6.71
CA HIS A 249 -2.66 -6.27 7.17
C HIS A 249 -1.42 -6.66 7.98
N SER A 250 -1.51 -7.84 8.62
CA SER A 250 -0.50 -8.35 9.56
C SER A 250 0.88 -8.54 8.98
N LEU A 251 0.97 -8.95 7.70
CA LEU A 251 2.26 -9.23 7.06
C LEU A 251 3.04 -7.94 6.81
N GLU A 252 2.40 -6.90 6.28
CA GLU A 252 3.02 -5.58 6.13
C GLU A 252 3.46 -5.03 7.49
N ASP A 253 2.56 -4.98 8.48
CA ASP A 253 2.86 -4.47 9.81
C ASP A 253 4.04 -5.20 10.47
N ARG A 254 4.15 -6.52 10.22
CA ARG A 254 5.26 -7.34 10.70
C ARG A 254 6.59 -6.91 10.08
N ILE A 255 6.64 -6.73 8.76
CA ILE A 255 7.85 -6.29 8.04
C ILE A 255 8.25 -4.89 8.53
N VAL A 256 7.34 -3.91 8.50
CA VAL A 256 7.61 -2.54 8.96
C VAL A 256 8.15 -2.54 10.39
N LYS A 257 7.49 -3.26 11.31
CA LYS A 257 7.91 -3.36 12.71
C LYS A 257 9.31 -3.94 12.85
N HIS A 258 9.61 -5.03 12.14
CA HIS A 258 10.91 -5.70 12.28
C HIS A 258 12.02 -4.88 11.64
N THR A 259 11.81 -4.29 10.48
CA THR A 259 12.77 -3.42 9.81
C THR A 259 13.10 -2.19 10.65
N PHE A 260 12.08 -1.49 11.17
CA PHE A 260 12.30 -0.32 12.03
C PHE A 260 13.02 -0.66 13.34
N ARG A 261 12.73 -1.82 13.93
CA ARG A 261 13.47 -2.28 15.12
C ARG A 261 14.92 -2.64 14.79
N ALA A 262 15.17 -3.29 13.68
CA ALA A 262 16.53 -3.64 13.25
C ALA A 262 17.37 -2.38 13.01
N LEU A 263 16.80 -1.35 12.36
CA LEU A 263 17.45 -0.06 12.11
C LEU A 263 17.65 0.80 13.37
N ALA A 264 16.89 0.54 14.43
CA ALA A 264 16.99 1.25 15.71
C ALA A 264 17.91 0.58 16.74
N ASN A 265 18.41 -0.63 16.45
CA ASN A 265 19.21 -1.40 17.38
C ASN A 265 20.65 -1.59 16.87
N GLY A 266 21.57 -1.78 17.81
CA GLY A 266 22.98 -2.06 17.52
C GLY A 266 23.85 -0.79 17.44
N PRO A 267 25.16 -0.99 17.22
CA PRO A 267 26.15 0.10 17.25
C PRO A 267 25.98 1.08 16.07
N GLU A 268 25.32 0.64 15.01
CA GLU A 268 25.03 1.46 13.82
C GLU A 268 23.57 1.92 13.76
N ALA A 269 22.91 2.04 14.92
CA ALA A 269 21.54 2.50 14.96
C ALA A 269 21.37 3.82 14.18
N ALA A 270 20.52 3.78 13.16
CA ALA A 270 20.31 4.92 12.27
C ALA A 270 19.05 5.73 12.65
N VAL A 271 18.14 5.12 13.40
CA VAL A 271 16.84 5.72 13.73
C VAL A 271 16.43 5.49 15.18
N ARG A 272 15.51 6.31 15.64
CA ARG A 272 14.75 6.13 16.86
C ARG A 272 13.31 5.75 16.51
N VAL A 273 12.79 4.65 17.10
CA VAL A 273 11.37 4.28 16.95
C VAL A 273 10.51 5.23 17.76
N LEU A 274 9.65 6.00 17.12
CA LEU A 274 8.75 6.95 17.78
C LEU A 274 7.46 6.26 18.25
N THR A 275 6.97 5.27 17.52
CA THR A 275 5.74 4.55 17.84
C THR A 275 6.03 3.10 18.28
N LYS A 276 6.22 2.89 19.59
CA LYS A 276 6.42 1.51 20.12
C LYS A 276 5.21 0.61 19.85
N LYS A 277 3.99 1.15 19.99
CA LYS A 277 2.73 0.55 19.53
C LYS A 277 2.30 1.29 18.25
N PRO A 278 1.68 0.62 17.28
CA PRO A 278 1.19 1.32 16.10
C PRO A 278 0.11 2.34 16.50
N VAL A 279 0.08 3.47 15.83
CA VAL A 279 -1.04 4.41 15.88
C VAL A 279 -2.17 3.81 15.03
N ILE A 280 -3.38 3.85 15.52
CA ILE A 280 -4.58 3.33 14.87
C ILE A 280 -5.61 4.44 14.72
N ALA A 281 -6.48 4.30 13.75
CA ALA A 281 -7.55 5.26 13.50
C ALA A 281 -8.46 5.44 14.72
N SER A 282 -8.90 6.67 14.93
CA SER A 282 -9.89 7.01 15.95
C SER A 282 -11.22 6.28 15.72
N GLU A 283 -12.06 6.19 16.73
CA GLU A 283 -13.38 5.58 16.60
C GLU A 283 -14.25 6.34 15.58
N ASN A 284 -14.17 7.67 15.60
CA ASN A 284 -14.87 8.53 14.64
C ASN A 284 -14.41 8.28 13.20
N GLU A 285 -13.12 8.13 12.96
CA GLU A 285 -12.60 7.81 11.64
C GLU A 285 -13.04 6.41 11.19
N ARG A 286 -12.98 5.40 12.07
CA ARG A 286 -13.42 4.03 11.75
C ARG A 286 -14.91 3.92 11.45
N CYS A 287 -15.73 4.82 11.99
CA CYS A 287 -17.16 4.91 11.65
C CYS A 287 -17.38 5.54 10.27
N ARG A 288 -16.65 6.61 9.94
CA ARG A 288 -16.77 7.33 8.67
C ARG A 288 -16.07 6.59 7.53
N ASN A 289 -14.87 6.08 7.78
CA ASN A 289 -14.03 5.37 6.81
C ASN A 289 -13.75 3.92 7.27
N PRO A 290 -14.59 2.94 6.88
CA PRO A 290 -14.39 1.54 7.28
C PRO A 290 -13.02 0.94 6.90
N ARG A 291 -12.32 1.52 5.90
CA ARG A 291 -10.98 1.08 5.46
C ARG A 291 -9.91 1.38 6.50
N SER A 292 -10.12 2.39 7.35
CA SER A 292 -9.21 2.73 8.44
C SER A 292 -9.18 1.70 9.59
N ARG A 293 -10.13 0.76 9.63
CA ARG A 293 -10.25 -0.23 10.74
C ARG A 293 -9.03 -1.11 10.91
N SER A 294 -8.32 -1.43 9.83
CA SER A 294 -7.12 -2.27 9.85
C SER A 294 -5.82 -1.48 9.80
N ALA A 295 -5.90 -0.18 9.57
CA ALA A 295 -4.73 0.69 9.42
C ALA A 295 -3.88 0.77 10.69
N LYS A 296 -2.57 0.71 10.50
CA LYS A 296 -1.57 0.79 11.56
C LYS A 296 -0.41 1.66 11.07
N LEU A 297 -0.26 2.83 11.66
CA LEU A 297 0.85 3.73 11.38
C LEU A 297 2.03 3.41 12.31
N ARG A 298 3.22 3.26 11.72
CA ARG A 298 4.50 3.18 12.43
C ARG A 298 5.44 4.26 11.94
N VAL A 299 6.21 4.81 12.88
CA VAL A 299 7.08 5.96 12.63
C VAL A 299 8.44 5.76 13.25
N VAL A 300 9.47 6.11 12.48
CA VAL A 300 10.86 6.24 12.93
C VAL A 300 11.40 7.62 12.57
N GLU A 301 12.40 8.07 13.33
CA GLU A 301 13.10 9.33 13.12
C GLU A 301 14.60 9.06 12.98
N ARG A 302 15.23 9.67 11.98
CA ARG A 302 16.67 9.57 11.80
C ARG A 302 17.39 10.31 12.93
N ILE A 303 18.30 9.61 13.61
CA ILE A 303 19.16 10.25 14.60
C ILE A 303 20.33 10.96 13.90
N ALA A 304 20.76 12.11 14.44
CA ALA A 304 21.99 12.69 14.05
C ALA A 304 23.13 11.74 14.49
N LYS A 305 24.03 11.37 13.57
CA LYS A 305 25.30 10.80 14.02
C LYS A 305 26.05 11.92 14.71
N GLU A 306 26.21 11.85 16.03
CA GLU A 306 27.19 12.69 16.70
C GLU A 306 28.52 12.41 16.02
N SER A 307 29.11 13.48 15.45
CA SER A 307 30.47 13.41 14.94
C SER A 307 31.35 13.07 16.13
N LEU A 308 31.81 11.84 16.25
CA LEU A 308 32.87 11.46 17.15
C LEU A 308 34.09 12.31 16.76
N GLN A 309 34.25 13.44 17.45
CA GLN A 309 35.47 14.23 17.45
C GLN A 309 36.56 13.49 18.27
#